data_40535aa578d1a87de0a6fe1a4c6700b3
#
_entry.id   40535aa578d1a87de0a6fe1a4c6700b3
#
_cell.length_a   1.000
_cell.length_b   1.000
_cell.length_c   1.000
_cell.angle_alpha   90.00
_cell.angle_beta   90.00
_cell.angle_gamma   90.00
#
_symmetry.space_group_name_H-M   'P 1'
#
loop_
_entity.id
_entity.type
_entity.pdbx_description
1 polymer ?
#
loop_
_entity_poly.entity_id
_entity_poly.type
_entity_poly.pdbx_seq_one_letter_code
_entity_poly.pdbx_strand_id
1 'polypeptide(L)'
;MKVAVIGGTGYAGSYITDELIANNITPRLLVRDGSGSKVLQPDQCEIVIGDVDNDEAVQDTMDDCEAVIYLIALVREFPSKGLTNEKFQFRGSERVANIAQKMGVKRFLLMSALGANPDPDGSKYMQAKHLSEQAIKNTDLDWTIIRPSSLFGDPRGGGRPEFCMMLDQLMLNLVPFPSFLPFPAPSFFTGLNPLDAGNYSLSMIHAKDV
;
A
#
# COMPACT_ATOMS: atom_id res chain seq x y z
N MET A 1 5.22 -10.74 21.43
CA MET A 1 4.36 -10.76 20.24
C MET A 1 5.18 -10.37 19.02
N LYS A 2 5.11 -11.15 17.96
CA LYS A 2 5.73 -10.81 16.67
C LYS A 2 4.66 -10.64 15.60
N VAL A 3 4.88 -9.70 14.67
CA VAL A 3 3.97 -9.40 13.57
C VAL A 3 4.74 -9.35 12.25
N ALA A 4 4.32 -10.16 11.30
CA ALA A 4 4.85 -10.13 9.94
C ALA A 4 4.31 -8.91 9.18
N VAL A 5 5.19 -8.13 8.57
CA VAL A 5 4.80 -6.92 7.83
C VAL A 5 5.29 -7.01 6.39
N ILE A 6 4.35 -7.18 5.48
CA ILE A 6 4.60 -7.26 4.04
C ILE A 6 4.41 -5.86 3.43
N GLY A 7 5.51 -5.21 3.06
CA GLY A 7 5.52 -3.82 2.60
C GLY A 7 5.95 -2.80 3.66
N GLY A 8 6.62 -3.25 4.73
CA GLY A 8 7.10 -2.41 5.83
C GLY A 8 8.09 -1.30 5.42
N THR A 9 8.79 -1.45 4.30
CA THR A 9 9.70 -0.43 3.74
C THR A 9 9.00 0.69 2.97
N GLY A 10 7.67 0.58 2.79
CA GLY A 10 6.86 1.60 2.13
C GLY A 10 6.51 2.76 3.04
N TYR A 11 5.84 3.77 2.49
CA TYR A 11 5.41 4.96 3.23
C TYR A 11 4.55 4.60 4.46
N ALA A 12 3.40 3.99 4.25
CA ALA A 12 2.52 3.57 5.36
C ALA A 12 3.20 2.51 6.27
N GLY A 13 3.96 1.59 5.66
CA GLY A 13 4.67 0.54 6.38
C GLY A 13 5.66 1.08 7.40
N SER A 14 6.32 2.20 7.11
CA SER A 14 7.26 2.83 8.05
C SER A 14 6.56 3.37 9.31
N TYR A 15 5.36 3.94 9.19
CA TYR A 15 4.58 4.39 10.34
C TYR A 15 4.06 3.21 11.17
N ILE A 16 3.56 2.16 10.51
CA ILE A 16 3.07 0.95 11.17
C ILE A 16 4.21 0.24 11.90
N THR A 17 5.40 0.18 11.30
CA THR A 17 6.58 -0.41 11.95
C THR A 17 6.96 0.35 13.22
N ASP A 18 6.97 1.68 13.19
CA ASP A 18 7.23 2.50 14.37
C ASP A 18 6.18 2.27 15.47
N GLU A 19 4.90 2.18 15.09
CA GLU A 19 3.82 1.98 16.05
C GLU A 19 3.89 0.58 16.70
N LEU A 20 4.23 -0.44 15.92
CA LEU A 20 4.46 -1.78 16.47
C LEU A 20 5.60 -1.75 17.51
N ILE A 21 6.72 -1.13 17.18
CA ILE A 21 7.87 -0.99 18.09
C ILE A 21 7.48 -0.22 19.35
N ALA A 22 6.77 0.90 19.21
CA ALA A 22 6.33 1.72 20.34
C ALA A 22 5.41 0.95 21.30
N ASN A 23 4.70 -0.06 20.81
CA ASN A 23 3.84 -0.94 21.61
C ASN A 23 4.54 -2.26 22.04
N ASN A 24 5.86 -2.34 21.97
CA ASN A 24 6.66 -3.54 22.33
C ASN A 24 6.28 -4.79 21.51
N ILE A 25 5.88 -4.60 20.26
CA ILE A 25 5.62 -5.65 19.28
C ILE A 25 6.81 -5.68 18.32
N THR A 26 7.39 -6.85 18.12
CA THR A 26 8.52 -7.02 17.20
C THR A 26 8.03 -7.15 15.76
N PRO A 27 8.31 -6.17 14.88
CA PRO A 27 7.96 -6.31 13.47
C PRO A 27 8.98 -7.21 12.77
N ARG A 28 8.51 -8.20 12.00
CA ARG A 28 9.33 -8.96 11.07
C ARG A 28 8.96 -8.57 9.65
N LEU A 29 9.91 -7.96 8.95
CA LEU A 29 9.69 -7.33 7.66
C LEU A 29 10.16 -8.24 6.52
N LEU A 30 9.29 -8.46 5.52
CA LEU A 30 9.73 -8.97 4.22
C LEU A 30 10.31 -7.80 3.41
N VAL A 31 11.59 -7.88 3.12
CA VAL A 31 12.35 -6.80 2.46
C VAL A 31 12.99 -7.32 1.19
N ARG A 32 12.71 -6.69 0.07
CA ARG A 32 13.33 -7.05 -1.22
C ARG A 32 14.83 -6.81 -1.19
N ASP A 33 15.56 -7.65 -1.89
CA ASP A 33 17.00 -7.46 -2.07
C ASP A 33 17.34 -6.02 -2.51
N GLY A 34 18.39 -5.46 -1.93
CA GLY A 34 18.80 -4.08 -2.14
C GLY A 34 17.90 -3.01 -1.48
N SER A 35 16.84 -3.38 -0.75
CA SER A 35 15.94 -2.44 -0.07
C SER A 35 16.16 -2.32 1.44
N GLY A 36 17.16 -2.97 2.00
CA GLY A 36 17.44 -2.95 3.44
C GLY A 36 17.67 -1.56 4.02
N SER A 37 18.31 -0.67 3.27
CA SER A 37 18.57 0.73 3.68
C SER A 37 17.29 1.58 3.86
N LYS A 38 16.13 1.06 3.45
CA LYS A 38 14.83 1.74 3.63
C LYS A 38 14.15 1.41 4.95
N VAL A 39 14.66 0.44 5.69
CA VAL A 39 14.19 0.12 7.04
C VAL A 39 14.72 1.19 8.00
N LEU A 40 13.81 1.93 8.66
CA LEU A 40 14.19 3.09 9.49
C LEU A 40 14.81 2.70 10.83
N GLN A 41 14.36 1.58 11.41
CA GLN A 41 14.82 1.10 12.72
C GLN A 41 15.26 -0.38 12.61
N PRO A 42 16.34 -0.68 11.83
CA PRO A 42 16.72 -2.07 11.55
C PRO A 42 17.06 -2.88 12.80
N ASP A 43 17.62 -2.22 13.83
CA ASP A 43 18.01 -2.88 15.08
C ASP A 43 16.80 -3.31 15.95
N GLN A 44 15.61 -2.83 15.65
CA GLN A 44 14.36 -3.12 16.35
C GLN A 44 13.41 -3.99 15.52
N CYS A 45 13.84 -4.41 14.32
CA CYS A 45 13.09 -5.24 13.41
C CYS A 45 13.82 -6.54 13.12
N GLU A 46 13.09 -7.63 12.95
CA GLU A 46 13.61 -8.80 12.27
C GLU A 46 13.42 -8.61 10.75
N ILE A 47 14.43 -8.97 9.95
CA ILE A 47 14.40 -8.75 8.50
C ILE A 47 14.60 -10.08 7.78
N VAL A 48 13.67 -10.41 6.90
CA VAL A 48 13.76 -11.52 5.96
C VAL A 48 13.94 -10.94 4.55
N ILE A 49 15.00 -11.35 3.86
CA ILE A 49 15.26 -10.88 2.49
C ILE A 49 14.52 -11.79 1.51
N GLY A 50 13.64 -11.19 0.71
CA GLY A 50 12.86 -11.90 -0.30
C GLY A 50 11.80 -11.04 -0.95
N ASP A 51 11.06 -11.61 -1.87
CA ASP A 51 9.92 -10.96 -2.53
C ASP A 51 8.62 -11.71 -2.19
N VAL A 52 7.50 -11.04 -2.35
CA VAL A 52 6.15 -11.57 -2.06
C VAL A 52 5.75 -12.73 -2.97
N ASP A 53 6.43 -12.93 -4.08
CA ASP A 53 6.23 -14.08 -4.98
C ASP A 53 7.14 -15.29 -4.65
N ASN A 54 7.98 -15.20 -3.63
CA ASN A 54 8.73 -16.31 -3.07
C ASN A 54 8.03 -16.87 -1.82
N ASP A 55 7.45 -18.07 -1.94
CA ASP A 55 6.69 -18.71 -0.86
C ASP A 55 7.54 -18.98 0.38
N GLU A 56 8.80 -19.39 0.23
CA GLU A 56 9.74 -19.66 1.32
C GLU A 56 10.02 -18.37 2.11
N ALA A 57 10.36 -17.29 1.44
CA ALA A 57 10.60 -16.00 2.11
C ALA A 57 9.34 -15.47 2.82
N VAL A 58 8.16 -15.70 2.25
CA VAL A 58 6.88 -15.34 2.89
C VAL A 58 6.65 -16.19 4.14
N GLN A 59 6.92 -17.52 4.09
CA GLN A 59 6.82 -18.42 5.23
C GLN A 59 7.82 -18.01 6.33
N ASP A 60 9.07 -17.79 5.99
CA ASP A 60 10.10 -17.35 6.94
C ASP A 60 9.73 -16.04 7.62
N THR A 61 9.06 -15.12 6.87
CA THR A 61 8.59 -13.86 7.45
C THR A 61 7.46 -14.07 8.46
N MET A 62 6.67 -15.13 8.32
CA MET A 62 5.54 -15.45 9.20
C MET A 62 5.89 -16.39 10.33
N ASP A 63 7.06 -17.02 10.31
CA ASP A 63 7.46 -17.98 11.31
C ASP A 63 7.38 -17.36 12.72
N ASP A 64 6.70 -18.05 13.66
CA ASP A 64 6.47 -17.58 15.03
C ASP A 64 5.78 -16.18 15.11
N CYS A 65 5.05 -15.77 14.09
CA CYS A 65 4.26 -14.54 14.09
C CYS A 65 2.80 -14.81 14.47
N GLU A 66 2.21 -13.91 15.26
CA GLU A 66 0.81 -14.01 15.69
C GLU A 66 -0.15 -13.33 14.70
N ALA A 67 0.38 -12.40 13.89
CA ALA A 67 -0.40 -11.66 12.92
C ALA A 67 0.42 -11.32 11.67
N VAL A 68 -0.31 -11.04 10.58
CA VAL A 68 0.26 -10.56 9.32
C VAL A 68 -0.41 -9.25 8.93
N ILE A 69 0.39 -8.28 8.49
CA ILE A 69 -0.08 -7.01 7.93
C ILE A 69 0.38 -6.93 6.47
N TYR A 70 -0.58 -6.82 5.54
CA TYR A 70 -0.29 -6.69 4.12
C TYR A 70 -0.54 -5.26 3.63
N LEU A 71 0.53 -4.59 3.16
CA LEU A 71 0.53 -3.16 2.82
C LEU A 71 0.95 -2.87 1.39
N ILE A 72 1.34 -3.88 0.59
CA ILE A 72 1.85 -3.62 -0.76
C ILE A 72 0.78 -2.94 -1.61
N ALA A 73 1.16 -1.82 -2.20
CA ALA A 73 0.37 -1.07 -3.15
C ALA A 73 1.26 -0.45 -4.23
N LEU A 74 0.84 -0.55 -5.48
CA LEU A 74 1.47 0.11 -6.61
C LEU A 74 0.54 1.21 -7.10
N VAL A 75 0.84 2.45 -6.77
CA VAL A 75 0.08 3.61 -7.29
C VAL A 75 0.19 3.71 -8.81
N ARG A 76 1.36 3.32 -9.35
CA ARG A 76 1.63 3.30 -10.79
C ARG A 76 2.16 1.93 -11.22
N GLU A 77 1.56 1.39 -12.27
CA GLU A 77 2.01 0.16 -12.90
C GLU A 77 3.18 0.39 -13.86
N PHE A 78 4.05 -0.61 -13.97
CA PHE A 78 5.09 -0.73 -14.99
C PHE A 78 5.05 -2.14 -15.59
N PRO A 79 4.08 -2.43 -16.49
CA PRO A 79 3.85 -3.78 -17.01
C PRO A 79 5.07 -4.38 -17.70
N SER A 80 5.86 -3.55 -18.40
CA SER A 80 7.12 -3.98 -19.04
C SER A 80 8.17 -4.50 -18.06
N LYS A 81 8.03 -4.15 -16.77
CA LYS A 81 8.90 -4.62 -15.67
C LYS A 81 8.20 -5.67 -14.79
N GLY A 82 7.02 -6.16 -15.20
CA GLY A 82 6.21 -7.09 -14.41
C GLY A 82 5.62 -6.48 -13.12
N LEU A 83 5.61 -5.15 -12.99
CA LEU A 83 5.06 -4.44 -11.84
C LEU A 83 3.61 -4.04 -12.15
N THR A 84 2.67 -4.90 -11.75
CA THR A 84 1.23 -4.70 -11.97
C THR A 84 0.44 -4.76 -10.66
N ASN A 85 -0.69 -4.09 -10.61
CA ASN A 85 -1.61 -4.13 -9.49
C ASN A 85 -2.16 -5.54 -9.27
N GLU A 86 -2.44 -6.25 -10.35
CA GLU A 86 -2.86 -7.64 -10.27
C GLU A 86 -1.83 -8.51 -9.55
N LYS A 87 -0.56 -8.46 -9.95
CA LYS A 87 0.51 -9.28 -9.38
C LYS A 87 0.73 -8.98 -7.90
N PHE A 88 0.92 -7.70 -7.55
CA PHE A 88 1.39 -7.33 -6.22
C PHE A 88 0.26 -7.01 -5.25
N GLN A 89 -0.83 -6.37 -5.67
CA GLN A 89 -1.93 -6.08 -4.76
C GLN A 89 -2.86 -7.27 -4.61
N PHE A 90 -3.34 -7.84 -5.70
CA PHE A 90 -4.30 -8.96 -5.64
C PHE A 90 -3.60 -10.29 -5.37
N ARG A 91 -2.82 -10.81 -6.34
CA ARG A 91 -2.23 -12.15 -6.22
C ARG A 91 -1.24 -12.26 -5.06
N GLY A 92 -0.50 -11.18 -4.76
CA GLY A 92 0.38 -11.13 -3.60
C GLY A 92 -0.38 -11.26 -2.29
N SER A 93 -1.47 -10.51 -2.10
CA SER A 93 -2.27 -10.60 -0.87
C SER A 93 -2.97 -11.95 -0.73
N GLU A 94 -3.53 -12.49 -1.81
CA GLU A 94 -4.13 -13.82 -1.86
C GLU A 94 -3.12 -14.91 -1.45
N ARG A 95 -1.92 -14.88 -2.04
CA ARG A 95 -0.82 -15.80 -1.71
C ARG A 95 -0.44 -15.74 -0.22
N VAL A 96 -0.19 -14.54 0.27
CA VAL A 96 0.22 -14.31 1.66
C VAL A 96 -0.85 -14.78 2.63
N ALA A 97 -2.13 -14.53 2.35
CA ALA A 97 -3.24 -15.01 3.19
C ALA A 97 -3.35 -16.54 3.19
N ASN A 98 -3.22 -17.17 2.03
CA ASN A 98 -3.25 -18.63 1.93
C ASN A 98 -2.08 -19.29 2.68
N ILE A 99 -0.89 -18.68 2.65
CA ILE A 99 0.27 -19.16 3.42
C ILE A 99 0.00 -18.95 4.92
N ALA A 100 -0.46 -17.78 5.34
CA ALA A 100 -0.80 -17.48 6.73
C ALA A 100 -1.80 -18.51 7.30
N GLN A 101 -2.86 -18.83 6.56
CA GLN A 101 -3.85 -19.83 6.96
C GLN A 101 -3.20 -21.23 7.10
N LYS A 102 -2.37 -21.66 6.17
CA LYS A 102 -1.65 -22.95 6.23
C LYS A 102 -0.69 -23.04 7.41
N MET A 103 -0.05 -21.94 7.78
CA MET A 103 0.88 -21.86 8.91
C MET A 103 0.17 -21.69 10.25
N GLY A 104 -1.16 -21.50 10.27
CA GLY A 104 -1.93 -21.32 11.48
C GLY A 104 -1.84 -19.91 12.09
N VAL A 105 -1.30 -18.93 11.35
CA VAL A 105 -1.39 -17.53 11.73
C VAL A 105 -2.85 -17.11 11.62
N LYS A 106 -3.45 -16.63 12.70
CA LYS A 106 -4.90 -16.38 12.74
C LYS A 106 -5.28 -14.98 12.29
N ARG A 107 -4.50 -13.99 12.69
CA ARG A 107 -4.84 -12.57 12.49
C ARG A 107 -4.24 -12.03 11.20
N PHE A 108 -5.07 -11.43 10.34
CA PHE A 108 -4.63 -10.84 9.07
C PHE A 108 -5.19 -9.42 8.90
N LEU A 109 -4.32 -8.45 8.65
CA LEU A 109 -4.71 -7.07 8.36
C LEU A 109 -4.37 -6.74 6.91
N LEU A 110 -5.39 -6.31 6.15
CA LEU A 110 -5.22 -5.86 4.77
C LEU A 110 -5.41 -4.35 4.67
N MET A 111 -4.41 -3.65 4.16
CA MET A 111 -4.60 -2.26 3.75
C MET A 111 -5.18 -2.22 2.33
N SER A 112 -6.47 -1.93 2.26
CA SER A 112 -7.20 -1.69 1.03
C SER A 112 -7.17 -0.19 0.66
N ALA A 113 -8.22 0.34 0.06
CA ALA A 113 -8.38 1.76 -0.22
C ALA A 113 -9.86 2.16 -0.19
N LEU A 114 -10.15 3.38 0.22
CA LEU A 114 -11.48 3.97 0.05
C LEU A 114 -11.81 4.02 -1.44
N GLY A 115 -12.98 3.46 -1.81
CA GLY A 115 -13.39 3.37 -3.21
C GLY A 115 -13.00 2.07 -3.92
N ALA A 116 -12.40 1.09 -3.22
CA ALA A 116 -12.20 -0.26 -3.78
C ALA A 116 -13.53 -0.84 -4.29
N ASN A 117 -13.61 -1.13 -5.60
CA ASN A 117 -14.83 -1.57 -6.28
C ASN A 117 -14.51 -2.50 -7.46
N PRO A 118 -15.50 -3.30 -7.93
CA PRO A 118 -15.32 -4.23 -9.04
C PRO A 118 -15.54 -3.61 -10.43
N ASP A 119 -15.74 -2.29 -10.54
CA ASP A 119 -16.08 -1.62 -11.79
C ASP A 119 -15.03 -1.92 -12.88
N PRO A 120 -15.40 -2.59 -13.99
CA PRO A 120 -14.46 -2.96 -15.05
C PRO A 120 -13.92 -1.75 -15.82
N ASP A 121 -14.65 -0.62 -15.84
CA ASP A 121 -14.24 0.64 -16.47
C ASP A 121 -13.49 1.55 -15.50
N GLY A 122 -13.39 1.13 -14.24
CA GLY A 122 -12.71 1.87 -13.17
C GLY A 122 -11.19 1.67 -13.16
N SER A 123 -10.56 2.23 -12.14
CA SER A 123 -9.12 2.11 -11.94
C SER A 123 -8.69 0.68 -11.65
N LYS A 124 -7.69 0.16 -12.37
CA LYS A 124 -7.06 -1.15 -12.10
C LYS A 124 -6.56 -1.28 -10.66
N TYR A 125 -6.11 -0.18 -10.07
CA TYR A 125 -5.74 -0.12 -8.67
C TYR A 125 -6.93 -0.47 -7.77
N MET A 126 -8.08 0.17 -7.97
CA MET A 126 -9.29 -0.07 -7.15
C MET A 126 -9.88 -1.45 -7.37
N GLN A 127 -9.84 -1.95 -8.61
CA GLN A 127 -10.23 -3.34 -8.93
C GLN A 127 -9.34 -4.35 -8.21
N ALA A 128 -8.03 -4.17 -8.24
CA ALA A 128 -7.09 -5.06 -7.56
C ALA A 128 -7.27 -5.03 -6.03
N LYS A 129 -7.54 -3.85 -5.44
CA LYS A 129 -7.89 -3.73 -4.01
C LYS A 129 -9.18 -4.48 -3.69
N HIS A 130 -10.22 -4.35 -4.52
CA HIS A 130 -11.46 -5.10 -4.36
C HIS A 130 -11.23 -6.61 -4.42
N LEU A 131 -10.47 -7.09 -5.43
CA LEU A 131 -10.15 -8.52 -5.56
C LEU A 131 -9.34 -9.04 -4.36
N SER A 132 -8.40 -8.23 -3.85
CA SER A 132 -7.68 -8.55 -2.61
C SER A 132 -8.62 -8.75 -1.44
N GLU A 133 -9.59 -7.84 -1.26
CA GLU A 133 -10.58 -7.96 -0.18
C GLU A 133 -11.42 -9.23 -0.30
N GLN A 134 -11.86 -9.57 -1.53
CA GLN A 134 -12.62 -10.80 -1.74
C GLN A 134 -11.79 -12.05 -1.44
N ALA A 135 -10.52 -12.06 -1.86
CA ALA A 135 -9.62 -13.17 -1.55
C ALA A 135 -9.45 -13.38 -0.04
N ILE A 136 -9.25 -12.29 0.72
CA ILE A 136 -9.10 -12.37 2.18
C ILE A 136 -10.40 -12.81 2.87
N LYS A 137 -11.55 -12.28 2.44
CA LYS A 137 -12.87 -12.66 2.98
C LYS A 137 -13.23 -14.13 2.77
N ASN A 138 -12.62 -14.78 1.78
CA ASN A 138 -12.82 -16.19 1.48
C ASN A 138 -11.88 -17.12 2.28
N THR A 139 -11.08 -16.59 3.18
CA THR A 139 -10.23 -17.37 4.11
C THR A 139 -10.91 -17.51 5.48
N ASP A 140 -10.43 -18.48 6.28
CA ASP A 140 -10.87 -18.67 7.68
C ASP A 140 -10.06 -17.80 8.67
N LEU A 141 -9.29 -16.83 8.16
CA LEU A 141 -8.48 -15.92 8.99
C LEU A 141 -9.39 -14.93 9.75
N ASP A 142 -8.98 -14.55 10.94
CA ASP A 142 -9.55 -13.39 11.63
C ASP A 142 -8.99 -12.13 10.98
N TRP A 143 -9.69 -11.63 9.96
CA TRP A 143 -9.22 -10.53 9.14
C TRP A 143 -9.82 -9.17 9.53
N THR A 144 -9.04 -8.14 9.31
CA THR A 144 -9.50 -6.75 9.27
C THR A 144 -9.06 -6.10 7.97
N ILE A 145 -9.99 -5.45 7.28
CA ILE A 145 -9.74 -4.70 6.05
C ILE A 145 -9.87 -3.21 6.37
N ILE A 146 -8.76 -2.48 6.21
CA ILE A 146 -8.71 -1.05 6.43
C ILE A 146 -8.77 -0.37 5.06
N ARG A 147 -9.72 0.55 4.86
CA ARG A 147 -9.91 1.33 3.63
C ARG A 147 -9.57 2.80 3.87
N PRO A 148 -8.28 3.17 3.94
CA PRO A 148 -7.93 4.57 4.12
C PRO A 148 -8.32 5.37 2.87
N SER A 149 -8.54 6.64 3.07
CA SER A 149 -8.53 7.66 2.01
C SER A 149 -7.09 8.00 1.61
N SER A 150 -6.86 9.07 0.86
CA SER A 150 -5.50 9.47 0.48
C SER A 150 -4.64 9.79 1.70
N LEU A 151 -3.52 9.08 1.82
CA LEU A 151 -2.59 9.24 2.95
C LEU A 151 -1.73 10.50 2.77
N PHE A 152 -1.58 11.27 3.83
CA PHE A 152 -0.63 12.37 3.91
C PHE A 152 0.20 12.30 5.19
N GLY A 153 1.28 13.06 5.25
CA GLY A 153 2.22 13.11 6.38
C GLY A 153 3.66 13.29 5.90
N ASP A 154 4.61 13.20 6.79
CA ASP A 154 6.02 13.39 6.48
C ASP A 154 6.56 12.28 5.58
N PRO A 155 7.36 12.60 4.54
CA PRO A 155 8.08 11.60 3.76
C PRO A 155 9.01 10.78 4.67
N ARG A 156 8.95 9.45 4.55
CA ARG A 156 9.72 8.54 5.42
C ARG A 156 10.26 7.35 4.65
N GLY A 157 11.43 6.88 5.06
CA GLY A 157 12.06 5.70 4.47
C GLY A 157 12.21 5.84 2.96
N GLY A 158 11.72 4.85 2.22
CA GLY A 158 11.74 4.85 0.76
C GLY A 158 10.49 5.45 0.10
N GLY A 159 9.56 6.00 0.88
CA GLY A 159 8.25 6.41 0.40
C GLY A 159 7.93 7.89 0.57
N ARG A 160 7.14 8.41 -0.35
CA ARG A 160 6.47 9.71 -0.23
C ARG A 160 4.96 9.46 -0.11
N PRO A 161 4.20 10.37 0.57
CA PRO A 161 2.76 10.31 0.57
C PRO A 161 2.21 10.27 -0.86
N GLU A 162 1.22 9.43 -1.12
CA GLU A 162 0.57 9.32 -2.44
C GLU A 162 0.06 10.67 -2.92
N PHE A 163 -0.49 11.48 -2.02
CA PHE A 163 -0.97 12.82 -2.31
C PHE A 163 0.16 13.74 -2.81
N CYS A 164 1.34 13.72 -2.17
CA CYS A 164 2.48 14.50 -2.63
C CYS A 164 2.97 14.04 -4.01
N MET A 165 2.98 12.73 -4.27
CA MET A 165 3.35 12.17 -5.58
C MET A 165 2.34 12.58 -6.67
N MET A 166 1.06 12.60 -6.34
CA MET A 166 0.00 13.03 -7.24
C MET A 166 0.12 14.54 -7.53
N LEU A 167 0.39 15.36 -6.53
CA LEU A 167 0.65 16.80 -6.71
C LEU A 167 1.91 17.05 -7.54
N ASP A 168 3.01 16.36 -7.26
CA ASP A 168 4.24 16.46 -8.06
C ASP A 168 3.98 16.11 -9.53
N GLN A 169 3.26 15.03 -9.80
CA GLN A 169 2.89 14.66 -11.18
C GLN A 169 2.00 15.69 -11.83
N LEU A 170 1.04 16.23 -11.08
CA LEU A 170 0.13 17.25 -11.55
C LEU A 170 0.85 18.57 -11.86
N MET A 171 1.72 19.00 -10.95
CA MET A 171 2.46 20.27 -11.07
C MET A 171 3.60 20.17 -12.09
N LEU A 172 4.33 19.06 -12.14
CA LEU A 172 5.47 18.87 -13.04
C LEU A 172 5.05 18.50 -14.47
N ASN A 173 3.94 17.79 -14.66
CA ASN A 173 3.41 17.52 -16.01
C ASN A 173 2.65 18.69 -16.63
N LEU A 174 2.39 19.74 -15.85
CA LEU A 174 1.80 20.98 -16.34
C LEU A 174 2.83 21.96 -16.97
N VAL A 175 4.12 21.65 -16.90
CA VAL A 175 5.21 22.60 -17.22
C VAL A 175 5.97 22.35 -18.53
N PRO A 176 5.48 21.76 -19.59
CA PRO A 176 6.05 22.07 -20.89
C PRO A 176 5.11 22.84 -21.81
N PHE A 177 4.02 23.42 -21.31
CA PHE A 177 3.18 24.30 -22.13
C PHE A 177 3.52 25.75 -21.90
N PRO A 178 3.46 26.58 -22.97
CA PRO A 178 3.64 28.02 -22.82
C PRO A 178 2.66 28.53 -21.77
N SER A 179 3.20 29.25 -20.81
CA SER A 179 2.60 29.72 -19.55
C SER A 179 1.37 30.67 -19.68
N PHE A 180 0.74 30.73 -20.85
CA PHE A 180 -0.41 31.60 -21.13
C PHE A 180 -1.73 30.81 -21.38
N LEU A 181 -1.73 29.48 -21.37
CA LEU A 181 -2.96 28.70 -21.45
C LEU A 181 -3.25 28.11 -20.08
N PRO A 182 -4.34 28.54 -19.41
CA PRO A 182 -4.80 27.90 -18.18
C PRO A 182 -5.35 26.53 -18.55
N PHE A 183 -4.52 25.50 -18.47
CA PHE A 183 -5.01 24.12 -18.53
C PHE A 183 -5.43 23.71 -17.12
N PRO A 184 -6.73 23.48 -16.91
CA PRO A 184 -7.18 22.87 -15.68
C PRO A 184 -6.60 21.46 -15.58
N ALA A 185 -6.02 21.14 -14.44
CA ALA A 185 -5.63 19.78 -14.13
C ALA A 185 -6.86 18.87 -14.19
N PRO A 186 -6.90 17.87 -15.07
CA PRO A 186 -8.11 17.09 -15.33
C PRO A 186 -8.72 16.44 -14.09
N SER A 187 -7.89 16.15 -13.08
CA SER A 187 -8.30 15.52 -11.82
C SER A 187 -8.99 16.46 -10.83
N PHE A 188 -8.95 17.79 -11.03
CA PHE A 188 -9.62 18.76 -10.17
C PHE A 188 -10.91 19.33 -10.77
N PHE A 189 -11.27 18.90 -11.98
CA PHE A 189 -12.45 19.38 -12.68
C PHE A 189 -13.41 18.23 -12.95
N THR A 190 -14.62 18.33 -12.48
CA THR A 190 -15.71 17.39 -12.74
C THR A 190 -16.42 17.64 -14.07
N GLY A 191 -15.77 18.34 -15.00
CA GLY A 191 -16.37 18.68 -16.31
C GLY A 191 -15.52 19.65 -17.10
N LEU A 192 -16.04 20.08 -18.26
CA LEU A 192 -15.40 21.07 -19.15
C LEU A 192 -15.64 22.53 -18.69
N ASN A 193 -16.35 22.75 -17.59
CA ASN A 193 -16.69 24.08 -17.11
C ASN A 193 -15.64 24.54 -16.07
N PRO A 194 -14.81 25.54 -16.38
CA PRO A 194 -13.81 26.07 -15.45
C PRO A 194 -14.41 26.73 -14.20
N LEU A 195 -15.71 27.01 -14.17
CA LEU A 195 -16.42 27.56 -13.01
C LEU A 195 -16.80 26.48 -11.97
N ASP A 196 -16.68 25.19 -12.32
CA ASP A 196 -16.86 24.07 -11.39
C ASP A 196 -15.55 23.69 -10.68
N ALA A 197 -14.48 24.44 -10.90
CA ALA A 197 -13.22 24.31 -10.18
C ALA A 197 -13.46 24.57 -8.69
N GLY A 198 -13.15 23.55 -7.87
CA GLY A 198 -13.25 23.67 -6.42
C GLY A 198 -14.45 22.94 -5.79
N ASN A 199 -15.34 22.35 -6.55
CA ASN A 199 -16.42 21.49 -6.03
C ASN A 199 -15.95 20.05 -5.78
N TYR A 200 -14.65 19.75 -5.94
CA TYR A 200 -14.09 18.43 -5.66
C TYR A 200 -13.71 18.33 -4.17
N SER A 201 -14.34 17.39 -3.48
CA SER A 201 -14.00 17.07 -2.09
C SER A 201 -13.00 15.91 -2.06
N LEU A 202 -11.81 16.16 -1.55
CA LEU A 202 -10.80 15.13 -1.31
C LEU A 202 -10.73 14.83 0.20
N SER A 203 -11.11 13.61 0.57
CA SER A 203 -10.86 13.14 1.93
C SER A 203 -9.39 12.73 2.05
N MET A 204 -8.74 13.17 3.13
CA MET A 204 -7.37 12.80 3.45
C MET A 204 -7.28 12.33 4.90
N ILE A 205 -6.36 11.38 5.17
CA ILE A 205 -6.08 10.89 6.52
C ILE A 205 -4.57 10.95 6.76
N HIS A 206 -4.18 11.41 7.95
CA HIS A 206 -2.76 11.40 8.31
C HIS A 206 -2.29 9.96 8.54
N ALA A 207 -1.06 9.65 8.09
CA ALA A 207 -0.53 8.28 8.16
C ALA A 207 -0.39 7.73 9.59
N LYS A 208 -0.38 8.60 10.60
CA LYS A 208 -0.42 8.20 12.03
C LYS A 208 -1.80 7.77 12.52
N ASP A 209 -2.86 8.07 11.76
CA ASP A 209 -4.25 7.81 12.16
C ASP A 209 -4.81 6.55 11.48
N VAL A 210 -3.97 5.83 10.74
CA VAL A 210 -4.30 4.57 10.06
C VAL A 210 -3.80 3.39 10.88
#